data_513daf92cb85f34ec59a58726b6a245d
#
_entry.id   513daf92cb85f34ec59a58726b6a245d
#
_cell.length_a   1.000
_cell.length_b   1.000
_cell.length_c   1.000
_cell.angle_alpha   90.00
_cell.angle_beta   90.00
_cell.angle_gamma   90.00
#
_symmetry.space_group_name_H-M   'P 1'
#
loop_
_entity.id
_entity.type
_entity.pdbx_description
1 polymer ?
#
loop_
_entity_poly.entity_id
_entity_poly.type
_entity_poly.pdbx_seq_one_letter_code
_entity_poly.pdbx_strand_id
1 'polypeptide(L)'
;NAMVPGMCLNCHAFNRTNPGHLSLHIRGQHGATLMQIEGNRELLDTKTDSTLSACVYPYWHPEGKYIAYSVNRTTQSFHTAKVERIEVMDMASDILVYQPETHELLLSPLLQKKEVFETFPAFSADGKKLYFCSAAGKPMPEKYDEIRYSLCCIDFNPDNGTFGERVDTLINAEDLKKSVSFPRPSYDGKYIMFTLSDYGNFSIWHKEADLWLLNLQDGTMHAIEEANSTNTESYHSWSSNSRWFIFSSRRDDGLYTRLYLAYIEPDGRVCKPFMLPQEKPLEYYDRLIYSYNVPEFTNKPIQPEPRKIENEIVSNKRVKVKIRK
;
A
#
# COMPACT_ATOMS: atom_id res chain seq x y z
N ASN A 1 -5.61 -6.22 19.20
CA ASN A 1 -6.74 -7.14 19.02
C ASN A 1 -7.30 -7.69 20.34
N ALA A 2 -6.59 -7.50 21.44
CA ALA A 2 -7.11 -7.89 22.77
C ALA A 2 -8.11 -6.89 23.35
N MET A 3 -8.18 -5.68 22.81
CA MET A 3 -9.00 -4.59 23.34
C MET A 3 -10.48 -4.76 22.99
N VAL A 4 -10.77 -5.03 21.71
CA VAL A 4 -12.15 -5.28 21.25
C VAL A 4 -12.18 -6.53 20.38
N PRO A 5 -12.83 -7.62 20.82
CA PRO A 5 -12.89 -8.86 20.07
C PRO A 5 -13.48 -8.67 18.67
N GLY A 6 -12.92 -9.35 17.67
CA GLY A 6 -13.37 -9.28 16.28
C GLY A 6 -12.94 -8.03 15.49
N MET A 7 -12.12 -7.16 16.09
CA MET A 7 -11.54 -6.02 15.38
C MET A 7 -10.13 -6.32 14.86
N CYS A 8 -9.78 -5.68 13.76
CA CYS A 8 -8.46 -5.75 13.15
C CYS A 8 -7.95 -4.35 12.83
N LEU A 9 -6.67 -4.09 13.15
CA LEU A 9 -5.96 -2.88 12.76
C LEU A 9 -5.04 -3.24 11.59
N ASN A 10 -5.21 -2.57 10.47
CA ASN A 10 -4.35 -2.77 9.29
C ASN A 10 -4.28 -1.50 8.42
N CYS A 11 -3.51 -1.55 7.34
CA CYS A 11 -3.41 -0.45 6.37
C CYS A 11 -3.04 0.88 7.03
N HIS A 12 -1.89 0.93 7.71
CA HIS A 12 -1.34 2.19 8.19
C HIS A 12 -0.50 2.89 7.12
N ALA A 13 -0.37 4.20 7.22
CA ALA A 13 0.65 4.98 6.52
C ALA A 13 1.00 6.24 7.30
N PHE A 14 2.29 6.54 7.34
CA PHE A 14 2.82 7.81 7.81
C PHE A 14 3.03 8.75 6.62
N ASN A 15 2.88 10.07 6.85
CA ASN A 15 3.31 11.04 5.86
C ASN A 15 4.83 11.04 5.77
N ARG A 16 5.34 10.42 4.70
CA ARG A 16 6.77 10.12 4.56
C ARG A 16 7.25 9.33 5.78
N THR A 17 8.12 9.91 6.60
CA THR A 17 8.65 9.30 7.82
C THR A 17 8.17 10.01 9.10
N ASN A 18 7.20 10.92 9.00
CA ASN A 18 6.69 11.68 10.14
C ASN A 18 5.61 10.91 10.92
N PRO A 19 5.90 10.39 12.13
CA PRO A 19 4.90 9.67 12.93
C PRO A 19 3.81 10.59 13.52
N GLY A 20 3.94 11.91 13.41
CA GLY A 20 2.90 12.89 13.76
C GLY A 20 1.71 12.88 12.78
N HIS A 21 1.91 12.38 11.56
CA HIS A 21 0.88 12.24 10.54
C HIS A 21 0.66 10.76 10.24
N LEU A 22 -0.42 10.21 10.76
CA LEU A 22 -0.78 8.79 10.64
C LEU A 22 -2.20 8.62 10.11
N SER A 23 -2.36 7.75 9.15
CA SER A 23 -3.64 7.14 8.78
C SER A 23 -3.60 5.66 9.15
N LEU A 24 -4.62 5.16 9.85
CA LEU A 24 -4.73 3.77 10.27
C LEU A 24 -6.15 3.26 10.09
N HIS A 25 -6.33 2.22 9.29
CA HIS A 25 -7.65 1.63 9.07
C HIS A 25 -8.00 0.59 10.14
N ILE A 26 -9.22 0.69 10.66
CA ILE A 26 -9.78 -0.16 11.70
C ILE A 26 -10.96 -0.93 11.08
N ARG A 27 -10.90 -2.26 11.12
CA ARG A 27 -11.97 -3.14 10.63
C ARG A 27 -12.76 -3.74 11.79
N GLY A 28 -13.99 -4.14 11.51
CA GLY A 28 -14.88 -4.80 12.46
C GLY A 28 -16.04 -3.92 12.90
N GLN A 29 -16.65 -4.26 14.03
CA GLN A 29 -17.88 -3.62 14.53
C GLN A 29 -17.76 -2.10 14.72
N HIS A 30 -16.59 -1.61 15.14
CA HIS A 30 -16.29 -0.19 15.31
C HIS A 30 -15.38 0.33 14.18
N GLY A 31 -15.57 -0.17 12.96
CA GLY A 31 -14.75 0.19 11.80
C GLY A 31 -14.70 1.70 11.56
N ALA A 32 -13.50 2.21 11.28
CA ALA A 32 -13.23 3.62 11.01
C ALA A 32 -11.82 3.77 10.43
N THR A 33 -11.49 4.96 9.93
CA THR A 33 -10.11 5.35 9.67
C THR A 33 -9.66 6.32 10.76
N LEU A 34 -8.69 5.93 11.58
CA LEU A 34 -8.04 6.82 12.52
C LEU A 34 -7.08 7.72 11.74
N MET A 35 -7.32 9.01 11.83
CA MET A 35 -6.47 10.07 11.30
C MET A 35 -5.81 10.79 12.46
N GLN A 36 -4.49 10.89 12.43
CA GLN A 36 -3.73 11.70 13.37
C GLN A 36 -2.90 12.73 12.60
N ILE A 37 -3.03 14.00 12.95
CA ILE A 37 -2.24 15.10 12.40
C ILE A 37 -1.77 15.97 13.56
N GLU A 38 -0.44 16.02 13.78
CA GLU A 38 0.22 16.83 14.84
C GLU A 38 -0.46 16.67 16.23
N GLY A 39 -0.75 15.41 16.59
CA GLY A 39 -1.36 15.06 17.88
C GLY A 39 -2.88 15.16 17.94
N ASN A 40 -3.54 15.83 17.00
CA ASN A 40 -5.00 15.80 16.87
C ASN A 40 -5.42 14.49 16.23
N ARG A 41 -6.40 13.81 16.83
CA ARG A 41 -6.93 12.54 16.33
C ARG A 41 -8.41 12.64 16.04
N GLU A 42 -8.79 12.01 14.93
CA GLU A 42 -10.17 11.90 14.49
C GLU A 42 -10.44 10.47 13.99
N LEU A 43 -11.64 10.00 14.19
CA LEU A 43 -12.12 8.75 13.59
C LEU A 43 -13.07 9.10 12.47
N LEU A 44 -12.65 8.78 11.25
CA LEU A 44 -13.40 9.09 10.04
C LEU A 44 -14.30 7.92 9.66
N ASP A 45 -15.55 8.23 9.32
CA ASP A 45 -16.42 7.35 8.55
C ASP A 45 -16.25 7.70 7.07
N THR A 46 -15.44 6.91 6.38
CA THR A 46 -15.07 7.15 4.97
C THR A 46 -16.00 6.44 3.99
N LYS A 47 -17.02 5.72 4.49
CA LYS A 47 -18.01 5.08 3.64
C LYS A 47 -19.12 6.07 3.27
N THR A 48 -19.37 6.18 1.98
CA THR A 48 -20.44 7.01 1.41
C THR A 48 -21.24 6.22 0.37
N ASP A 49 -22.34 6.78 -0.12
CA ASP A 49 -23.14 6.16 -1.20
C ASP A 49 -22.38 6.06 -2.53
N SER A 50 -21.29 6.85 -2.68
CA SER A 50 -20.46 6.89 -3.88
C SER A 50 -19.14 6.12 -3.74
N THR A 51 -18.91 5.41 -2.62
CA THR A 51 -17.70 4.61 -2.40
C THR A 51 -18.04 3.12 -2.30
N LEU A 52 -17.20 2.26 -2.87
CA LEU A 52 -17.37 0.80 -2.83
C LEU A 52 -17.31 0.25 -1.40
N SER A 53 -16.42 0.81 -0.59
CA SER A 53 -16.13 0.40 0.78
C SER A 53 -15.52 1.55 1.59
N ALA A 54 -15.12 1.29 2.82
CA ALA A 54 -14.24 2.20 3.57
C ALA A 54 -12.86 2.28 2.92
N CYS A 55 -12.17 3.41 3.13
CA CYS A 55 -10.84 3.69 2.59
C CYS A 55 -9.77 2.77 3.19
N VAL A 56 -8.95 2.18 2.32
CA VAL A 56 -7.82 1.30 2.65
C VAL A 56 -6.59 1.67 1.82
N TYR A 57 -5.43 1.09 2.09
CA TYR A 57 -4.16 1.33 1.38
C TYR A 57 -3.81 2.82 1.23
N PRO A 58 -3.69 3.54 2.37
CA PRO A 58 -3.40 4.97 2.37
C PRO A 58 -2.01 5.28 1.80
N TYR A 59 -1.92 6.41 1.10
CA TYR A 59 -0.65 7.03 0.74
C TYR A 59 -0.75 8.56 0.82
N TRP A 60 0.09 9.16 1.65
CA TRP A 60 0.09 10.60 1.88
C TRP A 60 0.68 11.38 0.70
N HIS A 61 0.06 12.51 0.39
CA HIS A 61 0.69 13.56 -0.39
C HIS A 61 1.92 14.11 0.36
N PRO A 62 3.03 14.40 -0.33
CA PRO A 62 4.28 14.83 0.33
C PRO A 62 4.12 15.97 1.32
N GLU A 63 3.25 16.93 1.03
CA GLU A 63 2.97 18.09 1.90
C GLU A 63 1.93 17.79 3.00
N GLY A 64 1.38 16.59 3.07
CA GLY A 64 0.37 16.22 4.06
C GLY A 64 -1.03 16.79 3.84
N LYS A 65 -1.26 17.51 2.73
CA LYS A 65 -2.56 18.14 2.41
C LYS A 65 -3.62 17.16 1.95
N TYR A 66 -3.20 16.02 1.41
CA TYR A 66 -4.06 14.99 0.84
C TYR A 66 -3.59 13.60 1.22
N ILE A 67 -4.50 12.64 1.13
CA ILE A 67 -4.21 11.21 1.26
C ILE A 67 -4.96 10.47 0.16
N ALA A 68 -4.25 9.72 -0.65
CA ALA A 68 -4.86 8.82 -1.61
C ALA A 68 -5.20 7.49 -0.94
N TYR A 69 -6.34 6.93 -1.30
CA TYR A 69 -6.84 5.66 -0.80
C TYR A 69 -7.37 4.79 -1.94
N SER A 70 -7.30 3.50 -1.73
CA SER A 70 -8.17 2.56 -2.44
C SER A 70 -9.46 2.32 -1.65
N VAL A 71 -10.52 1.96 -2.36
CA VAL A 71 -11.77 1.40 -1.81
C VAL A 71 -12.04 0.08 -2.49
N ASN A 72 -11.82 -1.02 -1.77
CA ASN A 72 -11.80 -2.36 -2.35
C ASN A 72 -12.89 -3.24 -1.75
N ARG A 73 -13.51 -4.05 -2.59
CA ARG A 73 -14.25 -5.26 -2.16
C ARG A 73 -13.39 -6.47 -2.43
N THR A 74 -12.82 -7.03 -1.38
CA THR A 74 -11.92 -8.17 -1.46
C THR A 74 -12.60 -9.47 -1.05
N THR A 75 -12.19 -10.58 -1.65
CA THR A 75 -12.55 -11.93 -1.25
C THR A 75 -11.30 -12.73 -0.98
N GLN A 76 -11.34 -13.58 0.03
CA GLN A 76 -10.28 -14.51 0.36
C GLN A 76 -10.73 -15.94 0.12
N SER A 77 -9.89 -16.72 -0.55
CA SER A 77 -10.09 -18.15 -0.82
C SER A 77 -8.95 -18.96 -0.23
N PHE A 78 -9.22 -20.22 0.06
CA PHE A 78 -8.21 -21.18 0.51
C PHE A 78 -8.10 -22.33 -0.50
N HIS A 79 -6.87 -22.61 -0.95
CA HIS A 79 -6.59 -23.72 -1.85
C HIS A 79 -6.06 -24.93 -1.06
N THR A 80 -6.63 -26.10 -1.30
CA THR A 80 -6.20 -27.35 -0.66
C THR A 80 -5.11 -28.05 -1.46
N ALA A 81 -5.03 -27.82 -2.77
CA ALA A 81 -4.16 -28.55 -3.71
C ALA A 81 -3.05 -27.71 -4.34
N LYS A 82 -3.05 -26.37 -4.14
CA LYS A 82 -2.01 -25.47 -4.67
C LYS A 82 -0.90 -25.22 -3.63
N VAL A 83 0.25 -24.77 -4.12
CA VAL A 83 1.36 -24.32 -3.25
C VAL A 83 0.92 -23.06 -2.50
N GLU A 84 0.29 -22.10 -3.20
CA GLU A 84 -0.35 -20.92 -2.64
C GLU A 84 -1.62 -21.35 -1.92
N ARG A 85 -1.56 -21.36 -0.59
CA ARG A 85 -2.69 -21.78 0.26
C ARG A 85 -3.78 -20.74 0.40
N ILE A 86 -3.41 -19.48 0.29
CA ILE A 86 -4.29 -18.32 0.47
C ILE A 86 -4.28 -17.53 -0.82
N GLU A 87 -5.45 -17.22 -1.31
CA GLU A 87 -5.65 -16.30 -2.42
C GLU A 87 -6.52 -15.14 -1.93
N VAL A 88 -6.07 -13.93 -2.18
CA VAL A 88 -6.84 -12.70 -1.91
C VAL A 88 -6.99 -11.96 -3.22
N MET A 89 -8.21 -11.63 -3.57
CA MET A 89 -8.54 -11.00 -4.84
C MET A 89 -9.53 -9.84 -4.66
N ASP A 90 -9.39 -8.83 -5.47
CA ASP A 90 -10.38 -7.76 -5.56
C ASP A 90 -11.55 -8.19 -6.45
N MET A 91 -12.76 -7.97 -5.95
CA MET A 91 -14.00 -8.11 -6.71
C MET A 91 -14.42 -6.80 -7.36
N ALA A 92 -13.96 -5.68 -6.80
CA ALA A 92 -14.07 -4.33 -7.32
C ALA A 92 -13.10 -3.44 -6.53
N SER A 93 -12.49 -2.46 -7.20
CA SER A 93 -11.64 -1.47 -6.54
C SER A 93 -11.61 -0.15 -7.31
N ASP A 94 -11.64 0.96 -6.56
CA ASP A 94 -11.54 2.32 -7.08
C ASP A 94 -10.50 3.09 -6.25
N ILE A 95 -10.07 4.23 -6.76
CA ILE A 95 -9.19 5.17 -6.07
C ILE A 95 -9.89 6.49 -5.84
N LEU A 96 -9.61 7.08 -4.70
CA LEU A 96 -10.03 8.43 -4.32
C LEU A 96 -8.96 9.15 -3.53
N VAL A 97 -9.09 10.47 -3.41
CA VAL A 97 -8.21 11.30 -2.60
C VAL A 97 -9.03 11.99 -1.52
N TYR A 98 -8.54 11.95 -0.30
CA TYR A 98 -9.14 12.62 0.85
C TYR A 98 -8.36 13.89 1.21
N GLN A 99 -9.08 14.97 1.49
CA GLN A 99 -8.52 16.22 1.99
C GLN A 99 -8.87 16.38 3.48
N PRO A 100 -7.90 16.27 4.40
CA PRO A 100 -8.14 16.34 5.84
C PRO A 100 -8.75 17.67 6.30
N GLU A 101 -8.29 18.80 5.77
CA GLU A 101 -8.72 20.14 6.17
C GLU A 101 -10.22 20.38 5.99
N THR A 102 -10.81 19.83 4.94
CA THR A 102 -12.23 20.03 4.59
C THR A 102 -13.11 18.81 4.83
N HIS A 103 -12.50 17.66 5.19
CA HIS A 103 -13.15 16.36 5.27
C HIS A 103 -13.82 15.91 3.96
N GLU A 104 -13.21 16.27 2.83
CA GLU A 104 -13.76 16.00 1.51
C GLU A 104 -13.04 14.84 0.82
N LEU A 105 -13.83 14.03 0.11
CA LEU A 105 -13.36 13.06 -0.86
C LEU A 105 -13.39 13.66 -2.26
N LEU A 106 -12.26 13.61 -2.94
CA LEU A 106 -12.07 14.01 -4.31
C LEU A 106 -12.15 12.76 -5.19
N LEU A 107 -13.07 12.77 -6.13
CA LEU A 107 -13.33 11.66 -7.02
C LEU A 107 -12.98 12.05 -8.45
N SER A 108 -12.59 11.07 -9.26
CA SER A 108 -12.38 11.23 -10.69
C SER A 108 -13.01 10.05 -11.45
N PRO A 109 -13.79 10.30 -12.49
CA PRO A 109 -14.32 9.23 -13.35
C PRO A 109 -13.23 8.37 -14.00
N LEU A 110 -12.00 8.87 -14.07
CA LEU A 110 -10.83 8.16 -14.60
C LEU A 110 -10.25 7.15 -13.60
N LEU A 111 -10.59 7.26 -12.30
CA LEU A 111 -10.13 6.42 -11.20
C LEU A 111 -11.25 5.58 -10.57
N GLN A 112 -12.43 5.61 -11.17
CA GLN A 112 -13.63 4.89 -10.75
C GLN A 112 -14.38 4.33 -11.96
N LYS A 113 -13.64 3.66 -12.84
CA LYS A 113 -14.21 3.12 -14.07
C LYS A 113 -14.94 1.82 -13.78
N LYS A 114 -16.15 1.71 -14.31
CA LYS A 114 -16.89 0.46 -14.30
C LYS A 114 -16.11 -0.62 -15.05
N GLU A 115 -16.01 -1.81 -14.49
CA GLU A 115 -15.29 -2.96 -15.07
C GLU A 115 -13.76 -2.77 -15.21
N VAL A 116 -13.19 -1.86 -14.42
CA VAL A 116 -11.75 -1.69 -14.24
C VAL A 116 -11.45 -1.76 -12.75
N PHE A 117 -10.33 -2.29 -12.38
CA PHE A 117 -9.83 -2.31 -11.01
C PHE A 117 -8.71 -1.29 -10.89
N GLU A 118 -8.86 -0.31 -9.99
CA GLU A 118 -7.83 0.65 -9.63
C GLU A 118 -7.46 0.51 -8.16
N THR A 119 -6.16 0.33 -7.85
CA THR A 119 -5.72 0.09 -6.48
C THR A 119 -4.29 0.56 -6.22
N PHE A 120 -3.86 0.55 -4.95
CA PHE A 120 -2.52 0.92 -4.49
C PHE A 120 -2.03 2.28 -5.00
N PRO A 121 -2.74 3.37 -4.69
CA PRO A 121 -2.30 4.69 -5.09
C PRO A 121 -1.01 5.10 -4.36
N ALA A 122 -0.16 5.90 -5.04
CA ALA A 122 1.03 6.50 -4.47
C ALA A 122 1.33 7.85 -5.13
N PHE A 123 1.42 8.92 -4.36
CA PHE A 123 1.81 10.21 -4.90
C PHE A 123 3.29 10.24 -5.30
N SER A 124 3.61 10.97 -6.37
CA SER A 124 4.99 11.29 -6.73
C SER A 124 5.70 12.09 -5.64
N ALA A 125 7.03 12.13 -5.69
CA ALA A 125 7.84 12.84 -4.71
C ALA A 125 7.53 14.34 -4.63
N ASP A 126 7.13 14.94 -5.74
CA ASP A 126 6.69 16.35 -5.86
C ASP A 126 5.18 16.55 -5.67
N GLY A 127 4.42 15.48 -5.50
CA GLY A 127 2.97 15.50 -5.30
C GLY A 127 2.14 15.83 -6.52
N LYS A 128 2.74 15.97 -7.71
CA LYS A 128 2.04 16.40 -8.94
C LYS A 128 1.49 15.25 -9.79
N LYS A 129 1.79 14.01 -9.41
CA LYS A 129 1.26 12.81 -10.05
C LYS A 129 0.75 11.84 -8.99
N LEU A 130 -0.26 11.08 -9.37
CA LEU A 130 -0.73 9.93 -8.62
C LEU A 130 -0.46 8.68 -9.45
N TYR A 131 0.43 7.82 -8.98
CA TYR A 131 0.69 6.49 -9.52
C TYR A 131 -0.32 5.50 -8.94
N PHE A 132 -0.67 4.47 -9.69
CA PHE A 132 -1.59 3.43 -9.22
C PHE A 132 -1.52 2.19 -10.11
N CYS A 133 -2.05 1.09 -9.60
CA CYS A 133 -2.23 -0.14 -10.35
C CYS A 133 -3.62 -0.19 -10.96
N SER A 134 -3.72 -0.54 -12.25
CA SER A 134 -5.01 -0.65 -12.95
C SER A 134 -5.08 -1.91 -13.81
N ALA A 135 -6.21 -2.60 -13.76
CA ALA A 135 -6.47 -3.81 -14.55
C ALA A 135 -7.88 -3.80 -15.13
N ALA A 136 -8.02 -4.34 -16.35
CA ALA A 136 -9.34 -4.65 -16.89
C ALA A 136 -10.03 -5.72 -16.05
N GLY A 137 -11.28 -5.50 -15.68
CA GLY A 137 -12.08 -6.46 -14.94
C GLY A 137 -12.33 -7.73 -15.76
N LYS A 138 -12.39 -8.85 -15.08
CA LYS A 138 -12.76 -10.16 -15.62
C LYS A 138 -13.92 -10.72 -14.80
N PRO A 139 -14.63 -11.75 -15.26
CA PRO A 139 -15.57 -12.47 -14.41
C PRO A 139 -14.89 -12.98 -13.14
N MET A 140 -15.29 -12.46 -11.98
CA MET A 140 -14.72 -12.79 -10.68
C MET A 140 -15.72 -13.61 -9.84
N PRO A 141 -15.28 -14.63 -9.09
CA PRO A 141 -13.88 -15.02 -8.85
C PRO A 141 -13.30 -16.02 -9.86
N GLU A 142 -14.02 -16.43 -10.90
CA GLU A 142 -13.66 -17.56 -11.76
C GLU A 142 -12.34 -17.32 -12.55
N LYS A 143 -12.04 -16.05 -12.86
CA LYS A 143 -10.89 -15.63 -13.67
C LYS A 143 -9.90 -14.75 -12.91
N TYR A 144 -9.76 -14.98 -11.61
CA TYR A 144 -8.87 -14.18 -10.77
C TYR A 144 -7.39 -14.25 -11.20
N ASP A 145 -6.95 -15.39 -11.73
CA ASP A 145 -5.58 -15.63 -12.22
C ASP A 145 -5.30 -15.07 -13.62
N GLU A 146 -6.32 -14.52 -14.28
CA GLU A 146 -6.18 -13.77 -15.52
C GLU A 146 -6.05 -12.25 -15.29
N ILE A 147 -6.26 -11.75 -14.07
CA ILE A 147 -6.17 -10.31 -13.75
C ILE A 147 -4.69 -9.89 -13.66
N ARG A 148 -4.31 -8.93 -14.50
CA ARG A 148 -2.95 -8.36 -14.50
C ARG A 148 -3.03 -6.85 -14.44
N TYR A 149 -2.36 -6.29 -13.45
CA TYR A 149 -2.36 -4.85 -13.19
C TYR A 149 -1.18 -4.18 -13.89
N SER A 150 -1.48 -3.15 -14.65
CA SER A 150 -0.51 -2.20 -15.20
C SER A 150 -0.16 -1.12 -14.18
N LEU A 151 1.05 -0.54 -14.24
CA LEU A 151 1.39 0.67 -13.52
C LEU A 151 0.95 1.87 -14.35
N CYS A 152 0.06 2.68 -13.79
CA CYS A 152 -0.48 3.87 -14.43
C CYS A 152 -0.19 5.13 -13.60
N CYS A 153 -0.35 6.29 -14.22
CA CYS A 153 -0.35 7.56 -13.52
C CYS A 153 -1.36 8.55 -14.09
N ILE A 154 -1.77 9.48 -13.25
CA ILE A 154 -2.60 10.64 -13.61
C ILE A 154 -1.97 11.89 -12.98
N ASP A 155 -2.03 13.02 -13.65
CA ASP A 155 -1.60 14.30 -13.09
C ASP A 155 -2.52 14.70 -11.94
N PHE A 156 -1.97 15.35 -10.94
CA PHE A 156 -2.68 15.87 -9.79
C PHE A 156 -2.22 17.30 -9.49
N ASN A 157 -3.16 18.21 -9.34
CA ASN A 157 -2.86 19.59 -8.94
C ASN A 157 -3.09 19.74 -7.44
N PRO A 158 -2.01 19.86 -6.61
CA PRO A 158 -2.13 19.95 -5.16
C PRO A 158 -2.67 21.30 -4.66
N ASP A 159 -2.71 22.34 -5.50
CA ASP A 159 -3.21 23.66 -5.10
C ASP A 159 -4.73 23.69 -4.97
N ASN A 160 -5.41 22.92 -5.80
CA ASN A 160 -6.87 22.88 -5.84
C ASN A 160 -7.47 21.46 -5.71
N GLY A 161 -6.63 20.41 -5.68
CA GLY A 161 -7.07 19.02 -5.55
C GLY A 161 -7.75 18.46 -6.80
N THR A 162 -7.36 18.90 -8.00
CA THR A 162 -7.93 18.39 -9.26
C THR A 162 -7.04 17.36 -9.92
N PHE A 163 -7.66 16.44 -10.66
CA PHE A 163 -6.99 15.42 -11.45
C PHE A 163 -6.82 15.89 -12.89
N GLY A 164 -5.79 15.38 -13.54
CA GLY A 164 -5.60 15.54 -14.99
C GLY A 164 -6.69 14.85 -15.80
N GLU A 165 -6.71 15.11 -17.10
CA GLU A 165 -7.75 14.64 -18.02
C GLU A 165 -7.46 13.28 -18.67
N ARG A 166 -6.26 12.72 -18.41
CA ARG A 166 -5.87 11.41 -18.97
C ARG A 166 -5.06 10.59 -17.98
N VAL A 167 -5.13 9.29 -18.19
CA VAL A 167 -4.28 8.31 -17.51
C VAL A 167 -3.21 7.84 -18.48
N ASP A 168 -1.96 7.92 -18.07
CA ASP A 168 -0.80 7.39 -18.78
C ASP A 168 -0.43 6.02 -18.21
N THR A 169 -0.07 5.06 -19.05
CA THR A 169 0.44 3.75 -18.66
C THR A 169 1.97 3.75 -18.69
N LEU A 170 2.61 3.53 -17.57
CA LEU A 170 4.07 3.47 -17.43
C LEU A 170 4.60 2.07 -17.69
N ILE A 171 3.90 1.05 -17.19
CA ILE A 171 4.21 -0.36 -17.39
C ILE A 171 2.94 -1.06 -17.81
N ASN A 172 2.96 -1.66 -18.99
CA ASN A 172 1.81 -2.40 -19.51
C ASN A 172 1.90 -3.88 -19.10
N ALA A 173 0.92 -4.33 -18.34
CA ALA A 173 0.85 -5.70 -17.85
C ALA A 173 0.67 -6.75 -18.96
N GLU A 174 -0.06 -6.41 -20.02
CA GLU A 174 -0.31 -7.32 -21.14
C GLU A 174 0.97 -7.60 -21.95
N ASP A 175 1.84 -6.58 -22.09
CA ASP A 175 3.12 -6.72 -22.78
C ASP A 175 4.10 -7.58 -21.95
N LEU A 176 4.10 -7.41 -20.62
CA LEU A 176 4.94 -8.18 -19.70
C LEU A 176 4.38 -9.56 -19.38
N LYS A 177 3.07 -9.76 -19.54
CA LYS A 177 2.33 -10.96 -19.03
C LYS A 177 2.53 -11.18 -17.53
N LYS A 178 2.68 -10.10 -16.80
CA LYS A 178 2.89 -10.04 -15.36
C LYS A 178 1.99 -8.94 -14.75
N SER A 179 1.83 -8.98 -13.46
CA SER A 179 1.00 -8.04 -12.70
C SER A 179 1.86 -7.18 -11.79
N VAL A 180 1.68 -5.86 -11.89
CA VAL A 180 2.34 -4.89 -11.01
C VAL A 180 1.50 -4.67 -9.77
N SER A 181 2.14 -4.61 -8.60
CA SER A 181 1.48 -4.23 -7.36
C SER A 181 2.36 -3.36 -6.48
N PHE A 182 1.72 -2.64 -5.57
CA PHE A 182 2.35 -1.91 -4.48
C PHE A 182 3.45 -0.92 -4.91
N PRO A 183 3.19 0.02 -5.86
CA PRO A 183 4.19 0.99 -6.29
C PRO A 183 4.55 1.95 -5.14
N ARG A 184 5.86 2.19 -4.97
CA ARG A 184 6.41 3.10 -3.96
C ARG A 184 7.48 3.99 -4.60
N PRO A 185 7.17 5.26 -4.89
CA PRO A 185 8.15 6.22 -5.36
C PRO A 185 9.21 6.52 -4.31
N SER A 186 10.47 6.64 -4.72
CA SER A 186 11.54 7.14 -3.87
C SER A 186 11.33 8.62 -3.54
N TYR A 187 11.78 9.08 -2.37
CA TYR A 187 11.58 10.47 -1.95
C TYR A 187 12.36 11.50 -2.78
N ASP A 188 13.42 11.06 -3.48
CA ASP A 188 14.18 11.89 -4.43
C ASP A 188 13.55 11.92 -5.84
N GLY A 189 12.47 11.15 -6.06
CA GLY A 189 11.72 11.12 -7.31
C GLY A 189 12.42 10.43 -8.48
N LYS A 190 13.49 9.68 -8.23
CA LYS A 190 14.24 9.00 -9.29
C LYS A 190 13.65 7.66 -9.68
N TYR A 191 13.09 6.94 -8.71
CA TYR A 191 12.68 5.55 -8.88
C TYR A 191 11.25 5.31 -8.40
N ILE A 192 10.62 4.30 -8.98
CA ILE A 192 9.48 3.61 -8.38
C ILE A 192 9.90 2.16 -8.13
N MET A 193 9.87 1.73 -6.88
CA MET A 193 9.95 0.32 -6.53
C MET A 193 8.54 -0.27 -6.55
N PHE A 194 8.38 -1.47 -7.10
CA PHE A 194 7.11 -2.17 -7.17
C PHE A 194 7.34 -3.68 -7.08
N THR A 195 6.28 -4.43 -6.85
CA THR A 195 6.31 -5.88 -6.90
C THR A 195 5.73 -6.37 -8.22
N LEU A 196 6.36 -7.35 -8.83
CA LEU A 196 5.89 -8.02 -10.04
C LEU A 196 5.56 -9.47 -9.72
N SER A 197 4.34 -9.91 -10.05
CA SER A 197 3.84 -11.27 -9.86
C SER A 197 3.20 -11.81 -11.16
N ASP A 198 2.79 -13.07 -11.19
CA ASP A 198 2.16 -13.65 -12.40
C ASP A 198 0.77 -13.07 -12.65
N TYR A 199 0.01 -12.76 -11.59
CA TYR A 199 -1.34 -12.20 -11.65
C TYR A 199 -1.69 -11.52 -10.32
N GLY A 200 -2.88 -10.88 -10.27
CA GLY A 200 -3.44 -10.31 -9.07
C GLY A 200 -2.68 -9.09 -8.53
N ASN A 201 -3.04 -8.67 -7.32
CA ASN A 201 -2.47 -7.49 -6.67
C ASN A 201 -2.01 -7.75 -5.22
N PHE A 202 -2.34 -8.90 -4.65
CA PHE A 202 -1.91 -9.28 -3.29
C PHE A 202 -0.65 -10.15 -3.33
N SER A 203 0.39 -9.61 -3.95
CA SER A 203 1.66 -10.27 -4.26
C SER A 203 2.34 -10.95 -3.08
N ILE A 204 2.06 -10.56 -1.83
CA ILE A 204 2.63 -11.21 -0.64
C ILE A 204 2.23 -12.69 -0.50
N TRP A 205 1.17 -13.13 -1.17
CA TRP A 205 0.73 -14.52 -1.20
C TRP A 205 1.27 -15.31 -2.38
N HIS A 206 1.95 -14.65 -3.33
CA HIS A 206 2.49 -15.25 -4.55
C HIS A 206 3.97 -15.54 -4.37
N LYS A 207 4.35 -16.81 -4.51
CA LYS A 207 5.72 -17.26 -4.28
C LYS A 207 6.73 -16.61 -5.23
N GLU A 208 6.32 -16.37 -6.46
CA GLU A 208 7.13 -15.82 -7.56
C GLU A 208 7.15 -14.28 -7.58
N ALA A 209 6.61 -13.65 -6.56
CA ALA A 209 6.55 -12.19 -6.49
C ALA A 209 7.90 -11.61 -6.10
N ASP A 210 8.45 -10.76 -6.97
CA ASP A 210 9.77 -10.15 -6.89
C ASP A 210 9.70 -8.63 -6.85
N LEU A 211 10.71 -7.99 -6.23
CA LEU A 211 10.90 -6.55 -6.25
C LEU A 211 11.58 -6.10 -7.54
N TRP A 212 11.03 -5.03 -8.13
CA TRP A 212 11.52 -4.40 -9.34
C TRP A 212 11.70 -2.90 -9.13
N LEU A 213 12.60 -2.31 -9.89
CA LEU A 213 12.90 -0.88 -9.87
C LEU A 213 12.68 -0.28 -11.25
N LEU A 214 11.83 0.76 -11.34
CA LEU A 214 11.63 1.60 -12.51
C LEU A 214 12.40 2.90 -12.32
N ASN A 215 13.30 3.23 -13.24
CA ASN A 215 13.96 4.53 -13.31
C ASN A 215 13.03 5.51 -14.04
N LEU A 216 12.62 6.58 -13.37
CA LEU A 216 11.70 7.58 -13.92
C LEU A 216 12.35 8.55 -14.91
N GLN A 217 13.69 8.59 -15.00
CA GLN A 217 14.38 9.48 -15.94
C GLN A 217 14.42 8.92 -17.36
N ASP A 218 14.65 7.61 -17.49
CA ASP A 218 14.85 6.96 -18.78
C ASP A 218 13.80 5.88 -19.08
N GLY A 219 12.92 5.56 -18.12
CA GLY A 219 11.89 4.53 -18.25
C GLY A 219 12.42 3.10 -18.21
N THR A 220 13.69 2.89 -17.92
CA THR A 220 14.24 1.54 -17.78
C THR A 220 13.77 0.87 -16.50
N MET A 221 13.56 -0.45 -16.53
CA MET A 221 13.22 -1.20 -15.34
C MET A 221 14.03 -2.51 -15.27
N HIS A 222 14.30 -2.97 -14.05
CA HIS A 222 14.99 -4.22 -13.82
C HIS A 222 14.57 -4.86 -12.49
N ALA A 223 14.72 -6.19 -12.40
CA ALA A 223 14.57 -6.91 -11.15
C ALA A 223 15.67 -6.50 -10.16
N ILE A 224 15.35 -6.44 -8.88
CA ILE A 224 16.35 -6.21 -7.84
C ILE A 224 16.90 -7.56 -7.41
N GLU A 225 17.79 -8.13 -8.24
CA GLU A 225 18.33 -9.49 -8.08
C GLU A 225 18.91 -9.75 -6.69
N GLU A 226 19.59 -8.78 -6.10
CA GLU A 226 20.21 -8.90 -4.78
C GLU A 226 19.15 -8.99 -3.66
N ALA A 227 17.98 -8.38 -3.86
CA ALA A 227 16.89 -8.39 -2.89
C ALA A 227 15.91 -9.55 -3.08
N ASN A 228 15.85 -10.11 -4.27
CA ASN A 228 14.92 -11.19 -4.59
C ASN A 228 15.45 -12.57 -4.15
N SER A 229 14.55 -13.54 -4.04
CA SER A 229 14.86 -14.91 -3.63
C SER A 229 13.97 -15.92 -4.38
N THR A 230 13.96 -17.16 -3.95
CA THR A 230 13.07 -18.19 -4.49
C THR A 230 11.66 -18.16 -3.88
N ASN A 231 11.40 -17.21 -2.99
CA ASN A 231 10.11 -16.99 -2.37
C ASN A 231 9.72 -15.51 -2.49
N THR A 232 8.56 -15.16 -1.96
CA THR A 232 7.96 -13.84 -2.09
C THR A 232 8.79 -12.71 -1.48
N GLU A 233 8.96 -11.63 -2.22
CA GLU A 233 9.39 -10.31 -1.76
C GLU A 233 8.33 -9.26 -2.12
N SER A 234 7.86 -8.51 -1.13
CA SER A 234 6.84 -7.47 -1.33
C SER A 234 6.80 -6.47 -0.18
N TYR A 235 5.78 -5.59 -0.17
CA TYR A 235 5.49 -4.65 0.92
C TYR A 235 6.71 -3.87 1.38
N HIS A 236 7.26 -3.11 0.45
CA HIS A 236 8.49 -2.33 0.64
C HIS A 236 8.19 -0.86 0.95
N SER A 237 9.16 -0.19 1.60
CA SER A 237 9.11 1.24 1.90
C SER A 237 10.50 1.86 1.86
N TRP A 238 10.57 3.13 1.44
CA TRP A 238 11.80 3.89 1.35
C TRP A 238 12.13 4.63 2.64
N SER A 239 13.42 4.74 2.95
CA SER A 239 13.92 5.73 3.91
C SER A 239 13.86 7.13 3.33
N SER A 240 13.81 8.15 4.20
CA SER A 240 13.68 9.56 3.79
C SER A 240 14.81 10.08 2.89
N ASN A 241 15.98 9.45 2.93
CA ASN A 241 17.13 9.82 2.07
C ASN A 241 17.16 9.02 0.75
N SER A 242 16.16 8.17 0.47
CA SER A 242 16.10 7.30 -0.72
C SER A 242 17.33 6.39 -0.91
N ARG A 243 18.02 6.05 0.19
CA ARG A 243 19.23 5.20 0.15
C ARG A 243 19.02 3.85 0.81
N TRP A 244 17.95 3.71 1.59
CA TRP A 244 17.58 2.45 2.20
C TRP A 244 16.14 2.12 1.85
N PHE A 245 15.87 0.86 1.75
CA PHE A 245 14.51 0.36 1.73
C PHE A 245 14.38 -0.86 2.65
N ILE A 246 13.19 -1.03 3.18
CA ILE A 246 12.80 -2.17 4.00
C ILE A 246 11.67 -2.90 3.29
N PHE A 247 11.67 -4.21 3.34
CA PHE A 247 10.67 -5.04 2.67
C PHE A 247 10.37 -6.31 3.44
N SER A 248 9.21 -6.90 3.17
CA SER A 248 8.77 -8.18 3.71
C SER A 248 9.16 -9.31 2.77
N SER A 249 9.81 -10.35 3.30
CA SER A 249 10.26 -11.51 2.54
C SER A 249 9.87 -12.80 3.22
N ARG A 250 9.55 -13.83 2.44
CA ARG A 250 9.28 -15.19 2.89
C ARG A 250 10.45 -16.16 2.63
N ARG A 251 11.64 -15.64 2.34
CA ARG A 251 12.83 -16.42 1.94
C ARG A 251 13.27 -17.48 2.92
N ASP A 252 12.98 -17.31 4.23
CA ASP A 252 13.49 -18.19 5.26
C ASP A 252 12.72 -19.52 5.34
N ASP A 253 11.40 -19.48 5.31
CA ASP A 253 10.55 -20.66 5.52
C ASP A 253 9.38 -20.79 4.53
N GLY A 254 9.18 -19.79 3.67
CA GLY A 254 8.07 -19.74 2.71
C GLY A 254 6.71 -19.48 3.34
N LEU A 255 6.61 -19.31 4.66
CA LEU A 255 5.36 -19.18 5.40
C LEU A 255 5.20 -17.79 6.03
N TYR A 256 6.16 -17.41 6.85
CA TYR A 256 6.12 -16.16 7.61
C TYR A 256 6.98 -15.10 6.94
N THR A 257 6.46 -13.89 6.85
CA THR A 257 7.25 -12.75 6.39
C THR A 257 8.19 -12.27 7.48
N ARG A 258 9.45 -12.03 7.10
CA ARG A 258 10.48 -11.37 7.89
C ARG A 258 10.85 -10.05 7.21
N LEU A 259 11.35 -9.12 7.99
CA LEU A 259 11.76 -7.82 7.48
C LEU A 259 13.24 -7.83 7.09
N TYR A 260 13.51 -7.35 5.89
CA TYR A 260 14.86 -7.21 5.34
C TYR A 260 15.14 -5.75 4.97
N LEU A 261 16.37 -5.31 5.23
CA LEU A 261 16.87 -3.99 4.89
C LEU A 261 17.90 -4.12 3.77
N ALA A 262 17.82 -3.23 2.79
CA ALA A 262 18.82 -3.12 1.74
C ALA A 262 19.21 -1.66 1.50
N TYR A 263 20.46 -1.47 1.07
CA TYR A 263 20.99 -0.18 0.67
C TYR A 263 21.03 -0.08 -0.85
N ILE A 264 20.71 1.09 -1.38
CA ILE A 264 20.78 1.40 -2.80
C ILE A 264 21.82 2.52 -3.03
N GLU A 265 22.77 2.26 -3.89
CA GLU A 265 23.79 3.21 -4.31
C GLU A 265 23.21 4.34 -5.16
N PRO A 266 23.92 5.49 -5.29
CA PRO A 266 23.45 6.59 -6.13
C PRO A 266 23.20 6.24 -7.60
N ASP A 267 23.87 5.22 -8.11
CA ASP A 267 23.75 4.70 -9.47
C ASP A 267 22.57 3.69 -9.64
N GLY A 268 21.86 3.37 -8.57
CA GLY A 268 20.73 2.43 -8.58
C GLY A 268 21.11 0.99 -8.26
N ARG A 269 22.39 0.67 -8.07
CA ARG A 269 22.84 -0.68 -7.67
C ARG A 269 22.42 -0.96 -6.23
N VAL A 270 21.78 -2.09 -6.01
CA VAL A 270 21.33 -2.54 -4.69
C VAL A 270 22.42 -3.41 -4.04
N CYS A 271 22.66 -3.19 -2.75
CA CYS A 271 23.53 -4.05 -1.96
C CYS A 271 22.74 -5.23 -1.37
N LYS A 272 23.46 -6.31 -1.06
CA LYS A 272 22.85 -7.51 -0.46
C LYS A 272 22.04 -7.15 0.79
N PRO A 273 20.77 -7.56 0.86
CA PRO A 273 19.92 -7.28 2.00
C PRO A 273 20.33 -8.11 3.23
N PHE A 274 19.97 -7.59 4.40
CA PHE A 274 20.11 -8.31 5.66
C PHE A 274 18.82 -8.24 6.45
N MET A 275 18.56 -9.29 7.23
CA MET A 275 17.38 -9.37 8.09
C MET A 275 17.42 -8.26 9.15
N LEU A 276 16.28 -7.66 9.47
CA LEU A 276 16.17 -6.60 10.48
C LEU A 276 16.79 -7.06 11.80
N PRO A 277 17.83 -6.38 12.32
CA PRO A 277 18.53 -6.80 13.52
C PRO A 277 17.63 -6.83 14.74
N GLN A 278 17.80 -7.87 15.56
CA GLN A 278 17.18 -8.04 16.86
C GLN A 278 18.28 -8.26 17.90
N GLU A 279 18.00 -8.00 19.17
CA GLU A 279 18.98 -8.22 20.26
C GLU A 279 19.43 -9.67 20.33
N LYS A 280 18.49 -10.61 20.14
CA LYS A 280 18.73 -12.06 20.08
C LYS A 280 18.07 -12.65 18.83
N PRO A 281 18.68 -12.49 17.64
CA PRO A 281 17.99 -12.76 16.39
C PRO A 281 17.53 -14.22 16.25
N LEU A 282 18.36 -15.20 16.61
CA LEU A 282 17.99 -16.61 16.51
C LEU A 282 16.80 -16.93 17.42
N GLU A 283 16.86 -16.56 18.69
CA GLU A 283 15.77 -16.82 19.64
C GLU A 283 14.48 -16.09 19.21
N TYR A 284 14.59 -14.86 18.71
CA TYR A 284 13.46 -14.06 18.30
C TYR A 284 12.76 -14.65 17.06
N TYR A 285 13.52 -14.95 16.02
CA TYR A 285 12.94 -15.39 14.75
C TYR A 285 12.49 -16.85 14.78
N ASP A 286 13.14 -17.73 15.52
CA ASP A 286 12.72 -19.13 15.69
C ASP A 286 11.37 -19.26 16.43
N ARG A 287 11.06 -18.29 17.31
CA ARG A 287 9.79 -18.27 18.06
C ARG A 287 8.70 -17.42 17.41
N LEU A 288 8.99 -16.74 16.32
CA LEU A 288 8.06 -15.85 15.67
C LEU A 288 7.04 -16.65 14.85
N ILE A 289 5.80 -16.70 15.33
CA ILE A 289 4.68 -17.44 14.72
C ILE A 289 3.68 -16.53 14.01
N TYR A 290 4.07 -15.31 13.65
CA TYR A 290 3.27 -14.36 12.88
C TYR A 290 4.11 -13.67 11.82
N SER A 291 3.43 -13.13 10.81
CA SER A 291 4.06 -12.42 9.71
C SER A 291 4.09 -10.92 9.96
N TYR A 292 5.18 -10.27 9.61
CA TYR A 292 5.19 -8.83 9.40
C TYR A 292 4.43 -8.48 8.12
N ASN A 293 3.83 -7.28 8.13
CA ASN A 293 3.11 -6.76 6.97
C ASN A 293 3.91 -5.63 6.33
N VAL A 294 3.30 -4.48 6.05
CA VAL A 294 3.97 -3.33 5.45
C VAL A 294 4.84 -2.63 6.49
N PRO A 295 6.18 -2.66 6.38
CA PRO A 295 7.06 -1.89 7.24
C PRO A 295 7.17 -0.44 6.76
N GLU A 296 7.37 0.50 7.67
CA GLU A 296 7.66 1.90 7.35
C GLU A 296 8.76 2.46 8.25
N PHE A 297 9.59 3.34 7.68
CA PHE A 297 10.54 4.11 8.46
C PHE A 297 9.87 5.29 9.14
N THR A 298 10.32 5.64 10.35
CA THR A 298 9.92 6.86 11.05
C THR A 298 11.14 7.66 11.50
N ASN A 299 11.05 8.99 11.46
CA ASN A 299 12.13 9.89 11.88
C ASN A 299 12.17 10.14 13.38
N LYS A 300 11.20 9.62 14.12
CA LYS A 300 11.07 9.67 15.58
C LYS A 300 10.40 8.39 16.07
N PRO A 301 10.59 7.99 17.33
CA PRO A 301 9.84 6.90 17.92
C PRO A 301 8.33 7.16 17.87
N ILE A 302 7.57 6.13 17.50
CA ILE A 302 6.12 6.16 17.62
C ILE A 302 5.77 6.04 19.09
N GLN A 303 4.92 6.92 19.59
CA GLN A 303 4.38 6.86 20.95
C GLN A 303 2.91 6.43 20.89
N PRO A 304 2.64 5.13 20.86
CA PRO A 304 1.28 4.63 20.84
C PRO A 304 0.62 4.91 22.19
N GLU A 305 -0.63 5.38 22.14
CA GLU A 305 -1.47 5.55 23.32
C GLU A 305 -2.65 4.56 23.25
N PRO A 306 -2.40 3.25 23.44
CA PRO A 306 -3.39 2.21 23.11
C PRO A 306 -4.73 2.42 23.79
N ARG A 307 -4.73 2.80 25.09
CA ARG A 307 -5.96 3.04 25.87
C ARG A 307 -6.76 4.24 25.36
N LYS A 308 -6.07 5.32 24.95
CA LYS A 308 -6.77 6.48 24.40
C LYS A 308 -7.38 6.14 23.05
N ILE A 309 -6.63 5.47 22.18
CA ILE A 309 -7.11 5.00 20.88
C ILE A 309 -8.31 4.05 21.06
N GLU A 310 -8.22 3.11 21.99
CA GLU A 310 -9.34 2.21 22.33
C GLU A 310 -10.59 2.98 22.74
N ASN A 311 -10.48 3.91 23.69
CA ASN A 311 -11.58 4.73 24.16
C ASN A 311 -12.22 5.56 23.03
N GLU A 312 -11.41 6.12 22.14
CA GLU A 312 -11.88 6.83 20.96
C GLU A 312 -12.65 5.90 20.02
N ILE A 313 -12.13 4.70 19.75
CA ILE A 313 -12.77 3.71 18.87
C ILE A 313 -14.15 3.32 19.40
N VAL A 314 -14.26 2.98 20.68
CA VAL A 314 -15.51 2.52 21.28
C VAL A 314 -16.51 3.65 21.54
N SER A 315 -16.07 4.91 21.55
CA SER A 315 -16.96 6.06 21.72
C SER A 315 -17.99 6.23 20.60
N ASN A 316 -17.78 5.58 19.47
CA ASN A 316 -18.58 5.70 18.25
C ASN A 316 -18.73 7.13 17.69
N LYS A 317 -17.93 8.07 18.17
CA LYS A 317 -17.86 9.41 17.56
C LYS A 317 -17.11 9.28 16.22
N ARG A 318 -17.76 9.68 15.13
CA ARG A 318 -17.20 9.62 13.78
C ARG A 318 -17.41 10.94 13.07
N VAL A 319 -16.36 11.42 12.43
CA VAL A 319 -16.45 12.51 11.46
C VAL A 319 -16.85 11.88 10.11
N LYS A 320 -18.00 12.29 9.60
CA LYS A 320 -18.45 11.86 8.26
C LYS A 320 -17.73 12.67 7.20
N VAL A 321 -17.15 11.97 6.25
CA VAL A 321 -16.59 12.59 5.05
C VAL A 321 -17.71 12.96 4.07
N LYS A 322 -17.46 13.92 3.20
CA LYS A 322 -18.39 14.35 2.15
C LYS A 322 -17.71 14.32 0.79
N ILE A 323 -18.46 14.10 -0.27
CA ILE A 323 -17.95 14.20 -1.63
C ILE A 323 -17.82 15.67 -2.00
N ARG A 324 -16.67 16.08 -2.54
CA ARG A 324 -16.50 17.40 -3.14
C ARG A 324 -17.41 17.51 -4.38
N LYS A 325 -18.20 18.56 -4.43
CA LYS A 325 -19.08 18.87 -5.56
C LYS A 325 -18.32 19.56 -6.68
#